data_d3015c8491600bc03d4a9c7721f63d79
#
_entry.id   d3015c8491600bc03d4a9c7721f63d79
#
_cell.length_a   1.000
_cell.length_b   1.000
_cell.length_c   1.000
_cell.angle_alpha   90.00
_cell.angle_beta   90.00
_cell.angle_gamma   90.00
#
_symmetry.space_group_name_H-M   'P 1'
#
loop_
_entity.id
_entity.type
_entity.pdbx_description
1 polymer ?
#
loop_
_entity_poly.entity_id
_entity_poly.type
_entity_poly.pdbx_seq_one_letter_code
_entity_poly.pdbx_strand_id
1 'polypeptide(L)'
;MRNVTELTCCYGCGVCTAACPHALLDLVHDRDGFYRPRMLHPDRCTACEQCLRVCAFLAEDPPAVEPLACRAVRHADPAVRLLASSGGAAPALAEVLFRQGYAVCGVRYDAAARRAEHMVARRPAEFAACTGSKYLQSYTVDAFAVLRDASAKVAFVGTPCQIASLRRLVALRRAEERTVLVDFFCHGVPSALLWESYVRRMERTCGTIRRVAWRSKCREAAEAVETLARGLRPVQTASWSDSYRMTLVGDRATLSGRAADSRL
;
A
#
# COMPACT_ATOMS: atom_id res chain seq x y z
N MET A 1 14.00 0.61 -26.79
CA MET A 1 14.14 0.81 -25.32
C MET A 1 15.08 -0.25 -24.77
N ARG A 2 16.11 0.17 -24.00
CA ARG A 2 17.05 -0.77 -23.39
C ARG A 2 16.58 -1.21 -22.00
N ASN A 3 15.85 -0.35 -21.31
CA ASN A 3 15.31 -0.65 -19.99
C ASN A 3 14.14 0.30 -19.64
N VAL A 4 13.51 0.06 -18.50
CA VAL A 4 12.27 0.73 -18.07
C VAL A 4 12.45 2.23 -17.73
N THR A 5 13.67 2.72 -17.53
CA THR A 5 13.89 4.14 -17.20
C THR A 5 13.72 5.06 -18.41
N GLU A 6 13.64 4.51 -19.61
CA GLU A 6 13.39 5.23 -20.84
C GLU A 6 11.88 5.46 -21.11
N LEU A 7 11.00 4.91 -20.28
CA LEU A 7 9.56 5.10 -20.41
C LEU A 7 9.16 6.54 -20.06
N THR A 8 8.41 7.17 -20.94
CA THR A 8 7.82 8.50 -20.68
C THR A 8 6.65 8.45 -19.71
N CYS A 9 5.89 7.36 -19.73
CA CYS A 9 4.74 7.11 -18.85
C CYS A 9 5.04 5.97 -17.88
N CYS A 10 4.67 6.12 -16.61
CA CYS A 10 4.90 5.12 -15.58
C CYS A 10 3.95 5.35 -14.40
N TYR A 11 3.37 4.30 -13.86
CA TYR A 11 2.53 4.38 -12.64
C TYR A 11 3.35 4.35 -11.34
N GLY A 12 4.68 4.17 -11.40
CA GLY A 12 5.51 4.06 -10.20
C GLY A 12 5.25 2.81 -9.36
N CYS A 13 4.75 1.74 -9.96
CA CYS A 13 4.40 0.50 -9.25
C CYS A 13 5.61 -0.23 -8.65
N GLY A 14 6.81 0.00 -9.18
CA GLY A 14 8.09 -0.48 -8.65
C GLY A 14 8.43 -1.94 -8.92
N VAL A 15 7.59 -2.72 -9.59
CA VAL A 15 7.84 -4.15 -9.84
C VAL A 15 9.09 -4.39 -10.69
N CYS A 16 9.44 -3.45 -11.56
CA CYS A 16 10.66 -3.50 -12.37
C CYS A 16 11.95 -3.57 -11.53
N THR A 17 11.95 -3.02 -10.30
CA THR A 17 13.11 -3.10 -9.40
C THR A 17 13.35 -4.53 -8.92
N ALA A 18 12.26 -5.25 -8.60
CA ALA A 18 12.33 -6.65 -8.22
C ALA A 18 12.66 -7.58 -9.40
N ALA A 19 12.26 -7.18 -10.62
CA ALA A 19 12.55 -7.94 -11.82
C ALA A 19 14.01 -7.87 -12.26
N CYS A 20 14.73 -6.79 -11.92
CA CYS A 20 16.12 -6.63 -12.29
C CYS A 20 17.01 -7.68 -11.60
N PRO A 21 17.66 -8.61 -12.34
CA PRO A 21 18.47 -9.67 -11.73
C PRO A 21 19.71 -9.13 -11.02
N HIS A 22 20.18 -7.94 -11.43
CA HIS A 22 21.37 -7.29 -10.89
C HIS A 22 21.04 -6.22 -9.84
N ALA A 23 19.76 -6.04 -9.47
CA ALA A 23 19.29 -5.03 -8.52
C ALA A 23 19.78 -3.58 -8.83
N LEU A 24 19.77 -3.23 -10.12
CA LEU A 24 20.27 -1.93 -10.59
C LEU A 24 19.23 -0.81 -10.59
N LEU A 25 17.98 -1.10 -10.22
CA LEU A 25 16.88 -0.14 -10.25
C LEU A 25 16.42 0.20 -8.84
N ASP A 26 16.18 1.48 -8.62
CA ASP A 26 15.55 2.04 -7.42
C ASP A 26 14.35 2.90 -7.83
N LEU A 27 13.52 3.29 -6.85
CA LEU A 27 12.42 4.23 -7.03
C LEU A 27 12.79 5.59 -6.42
N VAL A 28 12.67 6.63 -7.21
CA VAL A 28 12.85 8.01 -6.78
C VAL A 28 11.66 8.86 -7.21
N HIS A 29 11.39 9.93 -6.47
CA HIS A 29 10.38 10.90 -6.90
C HIS A 29 10.91 11.70 -8.11
N ASP A 30 10.04 11.85 -9.10
CA ASP A 30 10.26 12.81 -10.18
C ASP A 30 9.96 14.25 -9.70
N ARG A 31 10.06 15.21 -10.63
CA ARG A 31 9.79 16.62 -10.33
C ARG A 31 8.37 16.91 -9.83
N ASP A 32 7.42 16.04 -10.16
CA ASP A 32 6.01 16.17 -9.78
C ASP A 32 5.69 15.41 -8.48
N GLY A 33 6.69 14.70 -7.91
CA GLY A 33 6.59 13.98 -6.66
C GLY A 33 5.96 12.58 -6.80
N PHE A 34 6.09 11.96 -7.97
CA PHE A 34 5.68 10.58 -8.21
C PHE A 34 6.87 9.66 -8.37
N TYR A 35 6.77 8.43 -7.88
CA TYR A 35 7.84 7.45 -8.02
C TYR A 35 8.08 7.08 -9.49
N ARG A 36 9.38 7.08 -9.85
CA ARG A 36 9.90 6.63 -11.13
C ARG A 36 11.09 5.69 -10.91
N PRO A 37 11.29 4.70 -11.76
CA PRO A 37 12.48 3.87 -11.72
C PRO A 37 13.71 4.70 -12.12
N ARG A 38 14.77 4.59 -11.34
CA ARG A 38 16.09 5.17 -11.63
C ARG A 38 17.13 4.08 -11.71
N MET A 39 17.99 4.13 -12.70
CA MET A 39 19.14 3.25 -12.83
C MET A 39 20.27 3.72 -11.91
N LEU A 40 20.72 2.84 -11.03
CA LEU A 40 21.81 3.13 -10.09
C LEU A 40 23.19 3.02 -10.76
N HIS A 41 23.36 2.00 -11.61
CA HIS A 41 24.63 1.70 -12.31
C HIS A 41 24.35 1.39 -13.78
N PRO A 42 24.23 2.41 -14.66
CA PRO A 42 23.88 2.23 -16.08
C PRO A 42 24.90 1.37 -16.85
N ASP A 43 26.16 1.43 -16.47
CA ASP A 43 27.29 0.66 -17.04
C ASP A 43 27.14 -0.85 -16.81
N ARG A 44 26.46 -1.24 -15.77
CA ARG A 44 26.21 -2.66 -15.41
C ARG A 44 24.93 -3.24 -16.02
N CYS A 45 24.16 -2.41 -16.73
CA CYS A 45 22.92 -2.86 -17.36
C CYS A 45 23.20 -3.74 -18.59
N THR A 46 22.82 -5.01 -18.51
CA THR A 46 23.01 -5.98 -19.59
C THR A 46 21.91 -5.91 -20.68
N ALA A 47 20.98 -4.97 -20.60
CA ALA A 47 19.83 -4.84 -21.49
C ALA A 47 19.01 -6.13 -21.64
N CYS A 48 18.87 -6.91 -20.56
CA CYS A 48 18.15 -8.18 -20.54
C CYS A 48 16.62 -8.05 -20.63
N GLU A 49 16.09 -6.82 -20.64
CA GLU A 49 14.68 -6.45 -20.80
C GLU A 49 13.70 -7.03 -19.77
N GLN A 50 14.16 -7.71 -18.73
CA GLN A 50 13.24 -8.26 -17.70
C GLN A 50 12.38 -7.18 -17.06
N CYS A 51 12.91 -5.98 -16.83
CA CYS A 51 12.15 -4.84 -16.30
C CYS A 51 11.04 -4.35 -17.24
N LEU A 52 11.23 -4.47 -18.56
CA LEU A 52 10.22 -4.17 -19.58
C LEU A 52 9.14 -5.25 -19.63
N ARG A 53 9.55 -6.51 -19.60
CA ARG A 53 8.64 -7.66 -19.69
C ARG A 53 7.63 -7.73 -18.55
N VAL A 54 7.96 -7.24 -17.37
CA VAL A 54 7.04 -7.20 -16.21
C VAL A 54 6.18 -5.95 -16.15
N CYS A 55 6.46 -4.94 -16.97
CA CYS A 55 5.74 -3.68 -16.96
C CYS A 55 4.34 -3.86 -17.54
N ALA A 56 3.32 -3.73 -16.68
CA ALA A 56 1.92 -3.80 -17.12
C ALA A 56 1.55 -2.65 -18.08
N PHE A 57 2.28 -1.53 -18.00
CA PHE A 57 2.06 -0.39 -18.88
C PHE A 57 2.42 -0.65 -20.36
N LEU A 58 3.38 -1.56 -20.59
CA LEU A 58 3.81 -1.95 -21.93
C LEU A 58 3.07 -3.18 -22.47
N ALA A 59 2.23 -3.76 -21.65
CA ALA A 59 1.55 -5.00 -21.99
C ALA A 59 0.17 -4.72 -22.55
N GLU A 60 -0.27 -5.57 -23.45
CA GLU A 60 -1.69 -5.69 -23.77
C GLU A 60 -2.48 -6.11 -22.52
N ASP A 61 -3.68 -5.59 -22.36
CA ASP A 61 -4.57 -6.00 -21.29
C ASP A 61 -4.82 -7.52 -21.40
N PRO A 62 -4.76 -8.25 -20.29
CA PRO A 62 -5.15 -9.64 -20.29
C PRO A 62 -6.63 -9.74 -20.69
N PRO A 63 -7.06 -10.81 -21.36
CA PRO A 63 -8.47 -11.01 -21.65
C PRO A 63 -9.30 -10.93 -20.37
N ALA A 64 -10.49 -10.34 -20.48
CA ALA A 64 -11.42 -10.27 -19.36
C ALA A 64 -11.68 -11.69 -18.83
N VAL A 65 -11.49 -11.88 -17.55
CA VAL A 65 -11.76 -13.15 -16.87
C VAL A 65 -13.06 -12.98 -16.11
N GLU A 66 -14.02 -13.86 -16.37
CA GLU A 66 -15.26 -13.89 -15.60
C GLU A 66 -14.96 -14.18 -14.11
N PRO A 67 -15.54 -13.42 -13.18
CA PRO A 67 -15.33 -13.65 -11.76
C PRO A 67 -15.96 -14.98 -11.35
N LEU A 68 -15.21 -15.80 -10.62
CA LEU A 68 -15.69 -17.08 -10.10
C LEU A 68 -16.81 -16.91 -9.09
N ALA A 69 -16.79 -15.86 -8.29
CA ALA A 69 -17.81 -15.51 -7.31
C ALA A 69 -17.70 -14.04 -6.88
N CYS A 70 -18.85 -13.45 -6.53
CA CYS A 70 -18.89 -12.14 -5.87
C CYS A 70 -19.48 -12.33 -4.47
N ARG A 71 -18.79 -11.81 -3.44
CA ARG A 71 -19.18 -11.97 -2.05
C ARG A 71 -19.03 -10.67 -1.26
N ALA A 72 -20.04 -10.33 -0.46
CA ALA A 72 -19.91 -9.28 0.54
C ALA A 72 -19.23 -9.87 1.79
N VAL A 73 -18.09 -9.29 2.19
CA VAL A 73 -17.26 -9.80 3.29
C VAL A 73 -17.02 -8.70 4.31
N ARG A 74 -17.09 -9.10 5.60
CA ARG A 74 -16.63 -8.26 6.72
C ARG A 74 -15.84 -9.12 7.72
N HIS A 75 -14.89 -8.53 8.41
CA HIS A 75 -14.16 -9.18 9.50
C HIS A 75 -15.11 -9.52 10.65
N ALA A 76 -14.96 -10.68 11.29
CA ALA A 76 -15.80 -11.09 12.42
C ALA A 76 -15.61 -10.18 13.64
N ASP A 77 -14.35 -9.82 13.96
CA ASP A 77 -14.01 -8.95 15.07
C ASP A 77 -14.40 -7.48 14.77
N PRO A 78 -15.28 -6.88 15.61
CA PRO A 78 -15.65 -5.47 15.49
C PRO A 78 -14.46 -4.51 15.65
N ALA A 79 -13.46 -4.86 16.49
CA ALA A 79 -12.28 -4.03 16.71
C ALA A 79 -11.45 -3.90 15.45
N VAL A 80 -11.23 -4.99 14.73
CA VAL A 80 -10.54 -4.97 13.42
C VAL A 80 -11.35 -4.18 12.39
N ARG A 81 -12.68 -4.33 12.37
CA ARG A 81 -13.54 -3.54 11.47
C ARG A 81 -13.46 -2.04 11.73
N LEU A 82 -13.30 -1.65 13.00
CA LEU A 82 -13.17 -0.25 13.37
C LEU A 82 -11.89 0.37 12.81
N LEU A 83 -10.77 -0.33 12.92
CA LEU A 83 -9.46 0.12 12.43
C LEU A 83 -9.33 0.05 10.90
N ALA A 84 -10.10 -0.79 10.25
CA ALA A 84 -10.11 -0.94 8.80
C ALA A 84 -10.89 0.20 8.13
N SER A 85 -10.47 0.62 6.95
CA SER A 85 -11.17 1.65 6.15
C SER A 85 -12.56 1.23 5.68
N SER A 86 -12.83 -0.08 5.55
CA SER A 86 -14.10 -0.67 5.16
C SER A 86 -14.43 -1.88 6.04
N GLY A 87 -14.95 -2.96 5.49
CA GLY A 87 -15.35 -4.15 6.25
C GLY A 87 -14.23 -4.97 6.88
N GLY A 88 -12.95 -4.69 6.58
CA GLY A 88 -11.81 -5.44 7.12
C GLY A 88 -11.52 -6.74 6.36
N ALA A 89 -11.88 -6.83 5.07
CA ALA A 89 -11.61 -8.01 4.25
C ALA A 89 -10.11 -8.33 4.13
N ALA A 90 -9.27 -7.31 3.94
CA ALA A 90 -7.82 -7.52 3.82
C ALA A 90 -7.18 -8.12 5.08
N PRO A 91 -7.40 -7.61 6.30
CA PRO A 91 -6.93 -8.30 7.51
C PRO A 91 -7.52 -9.69 7.70
N ALA A 92 -8.81 -9.93 7.39
CA ALA A 92 -9.40 -11.26 7.47
C ALA A 92 -8.71 -12.25 6.52
N LEU A 93 -8.44 -11.83 5.29
CA LEU A 93 -7.71 -12.65 4.33
C LEU A 93 -6.27 -12.90 4.78
N ALA A 94 -5.59 -11.88 5.31
CA ALA A 94 -4.23 -12.00 5.83
C ALA A 94 -4.13 -13.04 6.96
N GLU A 95 -5.11 -13.07 7.88
CA GLU A 95 -5.16 -14.07 8.94
C GLU A 95 -5.26 -15.51 8.41
N VAL A 96 -6.07 -15.73 7.36
CA VAL A 96 -6.15 -17.03 6.70
C VAL A 96 -4.82 -17.40 6.05
N LEU A 97 -4.20 -16.47 5.35
CA LEU A 97 -2.92 -16.67 4.65
C LEU A 97 -1.79 -16.97 5.63
N PHE A 98 -1.72 -16.28 6.77
CA PHE A 98 -0.73 -16.59 7.82
C PHE A 98 -0.87 -18.03 8.34
N ARG A 99 -2.13 -18.51 8.57
CA ARG A 99 -2.37 -19.89 8.97
C ARG A 99 -1.95 -20.91 7.92
N GLN A 100 -1.91 -20.52 6.65
CA GLN A 100 -1.45 -21.34 5.52
C GLN A 100 0.07 -21.21 5.25
N GLY A 101 0.79 -20.49 6.12
CA GLY A 101 2.24 -20.32 6.02
C GLY A 101 2.70 -19.25 5.02
N TYR A 102 1.81 -18.39 4.54
CA TYR A 102 2.19 -17.24 3.72
C TYR A 102 2.71 -16.08 4.57
N ALA A 103 3.75 -15.41 4.09
CA ALA A 103 3.99 -14.02 4.47
C ALA A 103 3.01 -13.12 3.70
N VAL A 104 2.62 -11.99 4.28
CA VAL A 104 1.68 -11.06 3.63
C VAL A 104 2.34 -9.70 3.44
N CYS A 105 2.47 -9.31 2.19
CA CYS A 105 3.00 -8.01 1.80
C CYS A 105 1.86 -7.00 1.72
N GLY A 106 1.92 -5.97 2.55
CA GLY A 106 0.95 -4.88 2.59
C GLY A 106 1.63 -3.53 2.78
N VAL A 107 0.85 -2.45 2.87
CA VAL A 107 1.38 -1.08 2.95
C VAL A 107 1.22 -0.53 4.36
N ARG A 108 2.32 -0.08 4.96
CA ARG A 108 2.32 0.76 6.17
C ARG A 108 2.61 2.23 5.83
N TYR A 109 2.34 3.12 6.75
CA TYR A 109 2.82 4.50 6.69
C TYR A 109 3.94 4.69 7.71
N ASP A 110 5.09 5.13 7.22
CA ASP A 110 6.20 5.57 8.06
C ASP A 110 6.07 7.09 8.27
N ALA A 111 5.73 7.48 9.49
CA ALA A 111 5.53 8.88 9.83
C ALA A 111 6.86 9.66 9.86
N ALA A 112 7.97 9.03 10.24
CA ALA A 112 9.29 9.67 10.26
C ALA A 112 9.79 9.95 8.84
N ALA A 113 9.63 8.98 7.95
CA ALA A 113 9.96 9.13 6.53
C ALA A 113 8.86 9.83 5.72
N ARG A 114 7.70 10.12 6.31
CA ARG A 114 6.50 10.72 5.68
C ARG A 114 6.05 10.00 4.41
N ARG A 115 6.25 8.69 4.33
CA ARG A 115 5.94 7.90 3.14
C ARG A 115 5.10 6.67 3.44
N ALA A 116 4.33 6.25 2.46
CA ALA A 116 3.77 4.90 2.43
C ALA A 116 4.81 3.94 1.86
N GLU A 117 4.92 2.75 2.44
CA GLU A 117 5.85 1.74 1.97
C GLU A 117 5.28 0.33 2.14
N HIS A 118 5.59 -0.54 1.19
CA HIS A 118 5.29 -1.95 1.33
C HIS A 118 6.23 -2.58 2.36
N MET A 119 5.67 -3.49 3.14
CA MET A 119 6.41 -4.35 4.06
C MET A 119 5.90 -5.77 3.99
N VAL A 120 6.78 -6.72 4.26
CA VAL A 120 6.43 -8.14 4.36
C VAL A 120 6.20 -8.49 5.82
N ALA A 121 4.95 -8.73 6.20
CA ALA A 121 4.58 -9.21 7.52
C ALA A 121 4.61 -10.75 7.53
N ARG A 122 5.11 -11.32 8.60
CA ARG A 122 5.15 -12.79 8.82
C ARG A 122 4.16 -13.24 9.89
N ARG A 123 3.56 -12.29 10.61
CA ARG A 123 2.61 -12.53 11.71
C ARG A 123 1.49 -11.48 11.69
N PRO A 124 0.29 -11.82 12.19
CA PRO A 124 -0.84 -10.89 12.25
C PRO A 124 -0.51 -9.56 12.94
N ALA A 125 0.25 -9.59 14.04
CA ALA A 125 0.66 -8.39 14.78
C ALA A 125 1.48 -7.40 13.92
N GLU A 126 2.33 -7.89 13.03
CA GLU A 126 3.11 -7.06 12.10
C GLU A 126 2.20 -6.45 11.01
N PHE A 127 1.21 -7.23 10.53
CA PHE A 127 0.26 -6.77 9.51
C PHE A 127 -0.72 -5.71 10.02
N ALA A 128 -0.88 -5.58 11.32
CA ALA A 128 -1.72 -4.53 11.91
C ALA A 128 -1.34 -3.12 11.42
N ALA A 129 -0.05 -2.85 11.18
CA ALA A 129 0.45 -1.60 10.60
C ALA A 129 -0.04 -1.37 9.15
N CYS A 130 -0.42 -2.42 8.45
CA CYS A 130 -0.95 -2.36 7.08
C CYS A 130 -2.46 -2.10 7.05
N THR A 131 -3.16 -2.21 8.18
CA THR A 131 -4.61 -1.98 8.25
C THR A 131 -4.94 -0.51 7.94
N GLY A 132 -6.03 -0.31 7.21
CA GLY A 132 -6.46 1.01 6.74
C GLY A 132 -5.79 1.46 5.43
N SER A 133 -6.51 2.27 4.66
CA SER A 133 -6.02 2.81 3.37
C SER A 133 -4.91 3.85 3.59
N LYS A 134 -3.96 3.91 2.66
CA LYS A 134 -2.95 4.95 2.54
C LYS A 134 -3.08 5.54 1.14
N TYR A 135 -3.54 6.79 1.04
CA TYR A 135 -3.74 7.45 -0.26
C TYR A 135 -2.46 8.13 -0.74
N LEU A 136 -1.39 7.33 -0.88
CA LEU A 136 -0.09 7.74 -1.39
C LEU A 136 0.47 6.62 -2.26
N GLN A 137 1.33 6.95 -3.23
CA GLN A 137 2.19 5.92 -3.81
C GLN A 137 3.06 5.30 -2.72
N SER A 138 3.22 3.98 -2.78
CA SER A 138 4.03 3.25 -1.81
C SER A 138 5.41 2.90 -2.38
N TYR A 139 6.44 3.07 -1.58
CA TYR A 139 7.77 2.54 -1.88
C TYR A 139 7.76 1.01 -1.78
N THR A 140 8.25 0.30 -2.79
CA THR A 140 8.04 -1.15 -2.93
C THR A 140 9.33 -1.96 -3.03
N VAL A 141 10.47 -1.31 -3.21
CA VAL A 141 11.73 -1.95 -3.61
C VAL A 141 12.11 -3.10 -2.69
N ASP A 142 12.14 -2.84 -1.38
CA ASP A 142 12.58 -3.83 -0.38
C ASP A 142 11.57 -4.98 -0.26
N ALA A 143 10.28 -4.65 -0.21
CA ALA A 143 9.24 -5.64 0.00
C ALA A 143 9.06 -6.59 -1.20
N PHE A 144 9.14 -6.07 -2.43
CA PHE A 144 8.98 -6.88 -3.62
C PHE A 144 10.21 -7.76 -3.92
N ALA A 145 11.35 -7.42 -3.34
CA ALA A 145 12.55 -8.24 -3.41
C ALA A 145 12.37 -9.65 -2.82
N VAL A 146 11.35 -9.87 -1.99
CA VAL A 146 11.01 -11.20 -1.44
C VAL A 146 10.77 -12.25 -2.53
N LEU A 147 10.31 -11.84 -3.71
CA LEU A 147 10.13 -12.75 -4.85
C LEU A 147 11.45 -13.28 -5.44
N ARG A 148 12.61 -12.79 -5.01
CA ARG A 148 13.92 -13.36 -5.37
C ARG A 148 14.19 -14.66 -4.61
N ASP A 149 13.57 -14.84 -3.46
CA ASP A 149 13.62 -16.08 -2.69
C ASP A 149 12.66 -17.11 -3.32
N ALA A 150 13.20 -18.17 -3.89
CA ALA A 150 12.43 -19.23 -4.53
C ALA A 150 11.60 -20.06 -3.54
N SER A 151 11.91 -20.03 -2.25
CA SER A 151 11.18 -20.76 -1.21
C SER A 151 10.03 -19.94 -0.58
N ALA A 152 10.00 -18.62 -0.77
CA ALA A 152 9.05 -17.75 -0.11
C ALA A 152 7.62 -17.99 -0.60
N LYS A 153 6.71 -18.30 0.33
CA LYS A 153 5.27 -18.22 0.14
C LYS A 153 4.80 -16.83 0.52
N VAL A 154 4.28 -16.05 -0.42
CA VAL A 154 3.94 -14.65 -0.19
C VAL A 154 2.62 -14.25 -0.84
N ALA A 155 1.83 -13.49 -0.12
CA ALA A 155 0.65 -12.82 -0.64
C ALA A 155 0.91 -11.31 -0.75
N PHE A 156 0.57 -10.71 -1.87
CA PHE A 156 0.69 -9.27 -2.10
C PHE A 156 -0.68 -8.61 -2.11
N VAL A 157 -0.84 -7.57 -1.31
CA VAL A 157 -2.00 -6.68 -1.33
C VAL A 157 -1.55 -5.35 -1.92
N GLY A 158 -2.05 -4.98 -3.09
CA GLY A 158 -1.58 -3.80 -3.81
C GLY A 158 -2.63 -3.17 -4.73
N THR A 159 -2.24 -2.09 -5.38
CA THR A 159 -3.04 -1.42 -6.40
C THR A 159 -3.08 -2.24 -7.70
N PRO A 160 -4.07 -2.03 -8.60
CA PRO A 160 -4.18 -2.79 -9.84
C PRO A 160 -2.90 -2.76 -10.69
N CYS A 161 -2.23 -1.60 -10.80
CA CYS A 161 -0.96 -1.48 -11.54
C CYS A 161 0.18 -2.30 -10.92
N GLN A 162 0.22 -2.40 -9.58
CA GLN A 162 1.19 -3.25 -8.88
C GLN A 162 0.88 -4.71 -9.12
N ILE A 163 -0.38 -5.13 -8.96
CA ILE A 163 -0.78 -6.52 -9.09
C ILE A 163 -0.66 -7.01 -10.53
N ALA A 164 -1.03 -6.20 -11.53
CA ALA A 164 -0.85 -6.55 -12.94
C ALA A 164 0.63 -6.78 -13.28
N SER A 165 1.53 -5.92 -12.80
CA SER A 165 2.96 -6.09 -13.01
C SER A 165 3.54 -7.26 -12.18
N LEU A 166 3.08 -7.45 -10.92
CA LEU A 166 3.49 -8.59 -10.09
C LEU A 166 3.06 -9.91 -10.69
N ARG A 167 1.88 -10.01 -11.31
CA ARG A 167 1.42 -11.22 -12.02
C ARG A 167 2.43 -11.64 -13.09
N ARG A 168 2.97 -10.68 -13.85
CA ARG A 168 4.00 -10.92 -14.87
C ARG A 168 5.33 -11.35 -14.25
N LEU A 169 5.72 -10.74 -13.12
CA LEU A 169 6.92 -11.11 -12.40
C LEU A 169 6.79 -12.53 -11.81
N VAL A 170 5.63 -12.86 -11.25
CA VAL A 170 5.32 -14.19 -10.71
C VAL A 170 5.43 -15.25 -11.81
N ALA A 171 4.84 -15.01 -13.00
CA ALA A 171 4.96 -15.88 -14.15
C ALA A 171 6.42 -16.01 -14.63
N LEU A 172 7.14 -14.89 -14.73
CA LEU A 172 8.56 -14.88 -15.10
C LEU A 172 9.43 -15.72 -14.15
N ARG A 173 9.05 -15.76 -12.86
CA ARG A 173 9.75 -16.50 -11.80
C ARG A 173 9.19 -17.91 -11.56
N ARG A 174 8.13 -18.32 -12.27
CA ARG A 174 7.41 -19.58 -12.04
C ARG A 174 7.01 -19.74 -10.57
N ALA A 175 6.36 -18.70 -10.04
CA ALA A 175 6.06 -18.60 -8.61
C ALA A 175 4.55 -18.63 -8.30
N GLU A 176 3.71 -19.06 -9.27
CA GLU A 176 2.25 -19.02 -9.20
C GLU A 176 1.72 -19.82 -8.00
N GLU A 177 2.23 -21.02 -7.77
CA GLU A 177 1.74 -21.92 -6.70
C GLU A 177 2.05 -21.41 -5.28
N ARG A 178 3.01 -20.51 -5.15
CA ARG A 178 3.47 -19.95 -3.87
C ARG A 178 3.15 -18.46 -3.70
N THR A 179 2.37 -17.89 -4.63
CA THR A 179 2.06 -16.45 -4.61
C THR A 179 0.55 -16.23 -4.70
N VAL A 180 0.02 -15.41 -3.80
CA VAL A 180 -1.37 -14.91 -3.85
C VAL A 180 -1.33 -13.43 -4.17
N LEU A 181 -2.12 -12.99 -5.15
CA LEU A 181 -2.23 -11.61 -5.56
C LEU A 181 -3.63 -11.08 -5.25
N VAL A 182 -3.68 -9.98 -4.52
CA VAL A 182 -4.92 -9.31 -4.10
C VAL A 182 -4.85 -7.85 -4.51
N ASP A 183 -5.79 -7.41 -5.32
CA ASP A 183 -5.93 -5.99 -5.63
C ASP A 183 -7.21 -5.39 -5.06
N PHE A 184 -7.33 -4.08 -5.18
CA PHE A 184 -8.49 -3.30 -4.78
C PHE A 184 -8.68 -2.13 -5.74
N PHE A 185 -9.89 -1.61 -5.84
CA PHE A 185 -10.17 -0.45 -6.68
C PHE A 185 -9.30 0.74 -6.29
N CYS A 186 -8.62 1.33 -7.26
CA CYS A 186 -7.76 2.50 -7.10
C CYS A 186 -8.22 3.62 -8.03
N HIS A 187 -8.48 4.80 -7.45
CA HIS A 187 -8.88 6.00 -8.18
C HIS A 187 -7.74 7.02 -8.34
N GLY A 188 -6.49 6.57 -8.14
CA GLY A 188 -5.31 7.43 -8.12
C GLY A 188 -4.93 7.89 -6.72
N VAL A 189 -3.82 8.62 -6.65
CA VAL A 189 -3.25 9.15 -5.41
C VAL A 189 -2.64 10.53 -5.66
N PRO A 190 -2.59 11.41 -4.66
CA PRO A 190 -1.87 12.68 -4.76
C PRO A 190 -0.35 12.45 -4.85
N SER A 191 0.37 13.47 -5.30
CA SER A 191 1.83 13.45 -5.29
C SER A 191 2.40 13.52 -3.87
N ALA A 192 3.61 13.02 -3.70
CA ALA A 192 4.33 13.12 -2.42
C ALA A 192 4.59 14.59 -2.03
N LEU A 193 4.79 15.48 -3.00
CA LEU A 193 4.99 16.91 -2.74
C LEU A 193 3.75 17.57 -2.12
N LEU A 194 2.55 17.23 -2.64
CA LEU A 194 1.30 17.71 -2.07
C LEU A 194 1.12 17.20 -0.64
N TRP A 195 1.37 15.91 -0.43
CA TRP A 195 1.30 15.29 0.88
C TRP A 195 2.27 15.92 1.89
N GLU A 196 3.51 16.12 1.49
CA GLU A 196 4.52 16.73 2.35
C GLU A 196 4.18 18.18 2.73
N SER A 197 3.69 18.95 1.76
CA SER A 197 3.21 20.32 2.00
C SER A 197 2.06 20.34 2.99
N TYR A 198 1.11 19.42 2.85
CA TYR A 198 -0.01 19.26 3.77
C TYR A 198 0.45 18.88 5.19
N VAL A 199 1.32 17.88 5.32
CA VAL A 199 1.89 17.45 6.61
C VAL A 199 2.59 18.63 7.30
N ARG A 200 3.49 19.32 6.61
CA ARG A 200 4.19 20.50 7.16
C ARG A 200 3.24 21.58 7.67
N ARG A 201 2.14 21.81 6.95
CA ARG A 201 1.12 22.76 7.37
C ARG A 201 0.43 22.31 8.67
N MET A 202 0.03 21.04 8.74
CA MET A 202 -0.68 20.50 9.92
C MET A 202 0.23 20.42 11.15
N GLU A 203 1.51 20.12 10.97
CA GLU A 203 2.49 20.06 12.05
C GLU A 203 2.70 21.40 12.78
N ARG A 204 2.38 22.53 12.14
CA ARG A 204 2.38 23.84 12.84
C ARG A 204 1.37 23.87 14.00
N THR A 205 0.26 23.16 13.84
CA THR A 205 -0.82 23.11 14.85
C THR A 205 -0.66 21.91 15.79
N CYS A 206 -0.45 20.71 15.26
CA CYS A 206 -0.49 19.47 16.07
C CYS A 206 0.89 18.96 16.52
N GLY A 207 1.97 19.63 16.14
CA GLY A 207 3.33 19.14 16.38
C GLY A 207 3.72 18.04 15.40
N THR A 208 4.79 17.33 15.68
CA THR A 208 5.29 16.26 14.78
C THR A 208 4.26 15.15 14.66
N ILE A 209 3.80 14.88 13.43
CA ILE A 209 2.81 13.83 13.17
C ILE A 209 3.46 12.46 13.37
N ARG A 210 2.85 11.66 14.26
CA ARG A 210 3.29 10.30 14.60
C ARG A 210 2.42 9.23 13.93
N ARG A 211 1.15 9.56 13.62
CA ARG A 211 0.20 8.62 13.03
C ARG A 211 -0.78 9.35 12.11
N VAL A 212 -1.16 8.67 11.03
CA VAL A 212 -2.17 9.12 10.08
C VAL A 212 -3.19 8.02 9.86
N ALA A 213 -4.48 8.36 9.95
CA ALA A 213 -5.59 7.53 9.50
C ALA A 213 -6.35 8.29 8.42
N TRP A 214 -6.20 7.90 7.15
CA TRP A 214 -6.88 8.56 6.02
C TRP A 214 -8.39 8.32 5.98
N ARG A 215 -8.82 7.20 6.56
CA ARG A 215 -10.25 6.86 6.73
C ARG A 215 -10.47 6.39 8.16
N SER A 216 -10.80 7.33 9.02
CA SER A 216 -11.15 7.04 10.41
C SER A 216 -12.65 6.91 10.56
N LYS A 217 -13.11 5.88 11.24
CA LYS A 217 -14.51 5.66 11.63
C LYS A 217 -14.83 6.23 13.01
N CYS A 218 -13.84 6.76 13.70
CA CYS A 218 -13.97 7.36 15.01
C CYS A 218 -13.85 8.88 14.91
N ARG A 219 -14.64 9.60 15.68
CA ARG A 219 -14.52 11.07 15.78
C ARG A 219 -13.17 11.47 16.36
N GLU A 220 -12.63 10.64 17.25
CA GLU A 220 -11.31 10.85 17.87
C GLU A 220 -10.47 9.58 17.74
N ALA A 221 -9.35 9.64 17.02
CA ALA A 221 -8.52 8.45 16.76
C ALA A 221 -7.79 7.98 18.03
N ALA A 222 -7.53 8.87 18.98
CA ALA A 222 -7.04 8.51 20.31
C ALA A 222 -8.08 7.68 21.09
N GLU A 223 -9.38 8.07 21.04
CA GLU A 223 -10.48 7.31 21.63
C GLU A 223 -10.63 5.91 21.03
N ALA A 224 -10.34 5.70 19.74
CA ALA A 224 -10.53 4.37 19.15
C ALA A 224 -9.62 3.33 19.77
N VAL A 225 -8.35 3.65 19.99
CA VAL A 225 -7.37 2.74 20.60
C VAL A 225 -7.65 2.60 22.08
N GLU A 226 -7.98 3.72 22.76
CA GLU A 226 -8.26 3.73 24.19
C GLU A 226 -9.63 3.13 24.50
N THR A 227 -10.64 3.36 23.66
CA THR A 227 -11.98 2.78 23.74
C THR A 227 -11.93 1.27 23.55
N LEU A 228 -11.10 0.76 22.61
CA LEU A 228 -10.87 -0.68 22.43
C LEU A 228 -10.10 -1.27 23.62
N ALA A 229 -9.09 -0.56 24.14
CA ALA A 229 -8.33 -1.01 25.31
C ALA A 229 -9.19 -1.06 26.59
N ARG A 230 -10.24 -0.21 26.68
CA ARG A 230 -11.20 -0.20 27.80
C ARG A 230 -12.42 -1.09 27.59
N GLY A 231 -12.51 -1.83 26.48
CA GLY A 231 -13.67 -2.67 26.17
C GLY A 231 -14.97 -1.91 25.86
N LEU A 232 -14.90 -0.61 25.64
CA LEU A 232 -16.05 0.22 25.28
C LEU A 232 -16.43 0.04 23.82
N ARG A 233 -17.74 0.10 23.51
CA ARG A 233 -18.20 0.05 22.12
C ARG A 233 -17.96 1.39 21.43
N PRO A 234 -17.19 1.44 20.33
CA PRO A 234 -17.01 2.69 19.60
C PRO A 234 -18.35 3.15 19.01
N VAL A 235 -18.57 4.44 19.01
CA VAL A 235 -19.73 5.05 18.34
C VAL A 235 -19.61 4.75 16.85
N GLN A 236 -20.48 3.91 16.32
CA GLN A 236 -20.55 3.68 14.87
C GLN A 236 -20.99 4.99 14.21
N THR A 237 -20.23 5.45 13.23
CA THR A 237 -20.66 6.54 12.39
C THR A 237 -21.90 6.12 11.61
N ALA A 238 -22.96 6.91 11.69
CA ALA A 238 -24.26 6.56 11.14
C ALA A 238 -24.30 6.58 9.59
N SER A 239 -23.27 7.11 8.95
CA SER A 239 -23.22 7.33 7.50
C SER A 239 -21.90 6.88 6.90
N TRP A 240 -21.97 6.31 5.68
CA TRP A 240 -20.81 5.99 4.87
C TRP A 240 -19.88 7.20 4.64
N SER A 241 -20.45 8.38 4.44
CA SER A 241 -19.71 9.64 4.26
C SER A 241 -18.85 10.00 5.48
N ASP A 242 -19.25 9.61 6.68
CA ASP A 242 -18.49 9.88 7.90
C ASP A 242 -17.18 9.08 7.99
N SER A 243 -17.06 7.98 7.24
CA SER A 243 -15.83 7.18 7.16
C SER A 243 -14.70 7.83 6.34
N TYR A 244 -14.99 8.92 5.62
CA TYR A 244 -14.00 9.73 4.91
C TYR A 244 -13.41 10.84 5.77
N ARG A 245 -13.22 10.57 7.02
CA ARG A 245 -12.56 11.47 7.96
C ARG A 245 -11.07 11.13 8.02
N MET A 246 -10.21 12.13 7.81
CA MET A 246 -8.78 12.00 8.08
C MET A 246 -8.49 12.37 9.53
N THR A 247 -7.61 11.61 10.17
CA THR A 247 -7.11 11.91 11.51
C THR A 247 -5.60 11.89 11.51
N LEU A 248 -5.02 12.96 12.04
CA LEU A 248 -3.59 13.15 12.23
C LEU A 248 -3.31 13.23 13.74
N VAL A 249 -2.47 12.33 14.23
CA VAL A 249 -2.04 12.32 15.64
C VAL A 249 -0.64 12.90 15.70
N GLY A 250 -0.52 14.10 16.24
CA GLY A 250 0.75 14.76 16.53
C GLY A 250 1.14 14.62 18.00
N ASP A 251 2.35 15.05 18.33
CA ASP A 251 2.88 15.02 19.70
C ASP A 251 2.27 16.11 20.62
N ARG A 252 1.62 17.13 20.05
CA ARG A 252 0.95 18.22 20.81
C ARG A 252 -0.57 18.14 20.75
N ALA A 253 -1.14 17.68 19.62
CA ALA A 253 -2.58 17.60 19.42
C ALA A 253 -2.99 16.57 18.38
N THR A 254 -4.25 16.14 18.43
CA THR A 254 -4.88 15.34 17.40
C THR A 254 -5.81 16.21 16.56
N LEU A 255 -5.65 16.17 15.25
CA LEU A 255 -6.52 16.84 14.29
C LEU A 255 -7.40 15.82 13.59
N SER A 256 -8.70 16.08 13.51
CA SER A 256 -9.63 15.20 12.78
C SER A 256 -10.66 16.03 12.03
N GLY A 257 -10.84 15.78 10.75
CA GLY A 257 -11.79 16.48 9.90
C GLY A 257 -12.21 15.68 8.69
N ARG A 258 -13.28 16.10 8.01
CA ARG A 258 -13.69 15.53 6.73
C ARG A 258 -12.74 16.03 5.64
N ALA A 259 -12.48 15.22 4.63
CA ALA A 259 -11.67 15.63 3.47
C ALA A 259 -12.23 16.87 2.75
N ALA A 260 -13.54 17.14 2.91
CA ALA A 260 -14.22 18.31 2.35
C ALA A 260 -14.16 19.56 3.25
N ASP A 261 -13.68 19.44 4.49
CA ASP A 261 -13.57 20.60 5.37
C ASP A 261 -12.34 21.42 4.98
N SER A 262 -12.55 22.59 4.41
CA SER A 262 -11.49 23.52 3.93
C SER A 262 -10.53 24.00 5.02
N ARG A 263 -10.70 23.56 6.25
CA ARG A 263 -9.83 23.89 7.41
C ARG A 263 -8.78 22.82 7.71
N LEU A 264 -8.80 21.70 6.98
CA LEU A 264 -7.75 20.67 7.00
C LEU A 264 -6.75 20.92 5.88
#